data_643a50a096ff1393f868c7e3bff02acb
#
_entry.id   643a50a096ff1393f868c7e3bff02acb
#
_cell.length_a   1.000
_cell.length_b   1.000
_cell.length_c   1.000
_cell.angle_alpha   90.00
_cell.angle_beta   90.00
_cell.angle_gamma   90.00
#
_symmetry.space_group_name_H-M   'P 1'
#
loop_
_entity.id
_entity.type
_entity.pdbx_description
1 polymer ?
#
loop_
_entity_poly.entity_id
_entity_poly.type
_entity_poly.pdbx_seq_one_letter_code
_entity_poly.pdbx_strand_id
1 'polypeptide(L)'
;MNIAVLLSGGVDSSVVVHLLCEQGYRPSLFYIKIGRDDADYMDCSAEEDMEMASAIARRYGLSLEVVDLHREYWDQVAAYAIDKIRRGLTPNPDVMCNKLIKFGCFEQRVGKDFDITATGHYATTVLRDGKTWLGTAADSVKDQTDFLAQIDYLQVSKLMFPLGRLMKNEVRDIALRAGLPSARRRDSQGICFLGKIDYNDFVRRFLGEREGDIVELETGRKLGKHRGYWFHTIGQRKGLGLGGGPWFVARKDVEENVIYVSRGCDTALQYGYEFRMYDFHFITDNPWKGAQEEVEVTFKIRHTPEFVKGRLQKEAEGYRIVSEKKLQGIAPGQFGVVYDADARLCVGSGEIYI
;
A
#
# COMPACT_ATOMS: atom_id res chain seq x y z
N MET A 1 18.33 -22.50 -9.13
CA MET A 1 17.71 -21.36 -8.44
C MET A 1 16.44 -21.85 -7.77
N ASN A 2 16.38 -21.78 -6.46
CA ASN A 2 15.21 -22.16 -5.67
C ASN A 2 14.32 -20.93 -5.52
N ILE A 3 13.07 -21.04 -5.98
CA ILE A 3 12.13 -19.91 -5.99
C ILE A 3 10.97 -20.18 -5.05
N ALA A 4 10.72 -19.27 -4.11
CA ALA A 4 9.47 -19.20 -3.36
C ALA A 4 8.48 -18.32 -4.13
N VAL A 5 7.21 -18.71 -4.21
CA VAL A 5 6.14 -17.88 -4.79
C VAL A 5 5.08 -17.59 -3.74
N LEU A 6 4.80 -16.32 -3.50
CA LEU A 6 3.67 -15.90 -2.68
C LEU A 6 2.38 -16.01 -3.50
N LEU A 7 1.56 -17.01 -3.20
CA LEU A 7 0.34 -17.35 -3.94
C LEU A 7 -0.90 -17.00 -3.10
N SER A 8 -1.59 -15.94 -3.47
CA SER A 8 -2.80 -15.46 -2.78
C SER A 8 -4.12 -16.03 -3.30
N GLY A 9 -4.07 -16.91 -4.32
CA GLY A 9 -5.30 -17.37 -5.01
C GLY A 9 -5.88 -16.37 -6.01
N GLY A 10 -5.36 -15.16 -6.10
CA GLY A 10 -5.74 -14.17 -7.10
C GLY A 10 -5.16 -14.48 -8.49
N VAL A 11 -5.70 -13.81 -9.54
CA VAL A 11 -5.27 -14.02 -10.93
C VAL A 11 -3.78 -13.71 -11.11
N ASP A 12 -3.29 -12.63 -10.51
CA ASP A 12 -1.92 -12.15 -10.69
C ASP A 12 -0.90 -13.16 -10.15
N SER A 13 -1.06 -13.60 -8.91
CA SER A 13 -0.17 -14.60 -8.32
C SER A 13 -0.26 -15.96 -9.01
N SER A 14 -1.42 -16.33 -9.55
CA SER A 14 -1.59 -17.55 -10.34
C SER A 14 -0.84 -17.48 -11.67
N VAL A 15 -0.85 -16.33 -12.34
CA VAL A 15 -0.07 -16.10 -13.58
C VAL A 15 1.43 -16.12 -13.30
N VAL A 16 1.89 -15.63 -12.14
CA VAL A 16 3.29 -15.76 -11.73
C VAL A 16 3.72 -17.23 -11.71
N VAL A 17 2.91 -18.12 -11.10
CA VAL A 17 3.20 -19.57 -11.08
C VAL A 17 3.26 -20.13 -12.50
N HIS A 18 2.27 -19.75 -13.35
CA HIS A 18 2.25 -20.20 -14.74
C HIS A 18 3.51 -19.79 -15.51
N LEU A 19 3.87 -18.52 -15.48
CA LEU A 19 5.03 -17.99 -16.20
C LEU A 19 6.35 -18.64 -15.76
N LEU A 20 6.52 -18.90 -14.46
CA LEU A 20 7.70 -19.58 -13.95
C LEU A 20 7.75 -21.05 -14.41
N CYS A 21 6.62 -21.75 -14.38
CA CYS A 21 6.53 -23.12 -14.89
C CYS A 21 6.79 -23.21 -16.40
N GLU A 22 6.30 -22.28 -17.21
CA GLU A 22 6.58 -22.17 -18.65
C GLU A 22 8.08 -21.95 -18.94
N GLN A 23 8.77 -21.26 -18.06
CA GLN A 23 10.22 -21.07 -18.10
C GLN A 23 11.01 -22.28 -17.57
N GLY A 24 10.34 -23.36 -17.20
CA GLY A 24 10.96 -24.61 -16.71
C GLY A 24 11.30 -24.62 -15.21
N TYR A 25 10.91 -23.59 -14.44
CA TYR A 25 11.10 -23.60 -13.00
C TYR A 25 10.06 -24.48 -12.28
N ARG A 26 10.41 -24.96 -11.12
CA ARG A 26 9.52 -25.72 -10.21
C ARG A 26 9.50 -25.01 -8.85
N PRO A 27 8.78 -23.89 -8.72
CA PRO A 27 8.78 -23.12 -7.49
C PRO A 27 8.03 -23.81 -6.35
N SER A 28 8.40 -23.51 -5.10
CA SER A 28 7.62 -23.82 -3.92
C SER A 28 6.59 -22.70 -3.69
N LEU A 29 5.34 -23.08 -3.44
CA LEU A 29 4.24 -22.11 -3.30
C LEU A 29 3.91 -21.90 -1.84
N PHE A 30 3.68 -20.64 -1.45
CA PHE A 30 3.36 -20.26 -0.08
C PHE A 30 2.12 -19.37 -0.03
N TYR A 31 1.16 -19.76 0.80
CA TYR A 31 0.02 -18.94 1.15
C TYR A 31 0.24 -18.31 2.53
N ILE A 32 0.29 -16.99 2.61
CA ILE A 32 0.43 -16.29 3.90
C ILE A 32 -0.96 -16.11 4.51
N LYS A 33 -1.20 -16.75 5.65
CA LYS A 33 -2.43 -16.61 6.43
C LYS A 33 -2.28 -15.47 7.43
N ILE A 34 -3.12 -14.44 7.34
CA ILE A 34 -3.14 -13.27 8.22
C ILE A 34 -4.51 -13.00 8.85
N GLY A 35 -5.57 -13.65 8.35
CA GLY A 35 -6.93 -13.53 8.89
C GLY A 35 -7.09 -14.15 10.27
N ARG A 36 -8.13 -13.76 11.02
CA ARG A 36 -8.47 -14.37 12.33
C ARG A 36 -9.37 -15.57 12.13
N ASP A 37 -9.14 -16.60 12.98
CA ASP A 37 -9.99 -17.78 13.03
C ASP A 37 -11.24 -17.59 13.94
N ASP A 38 -11.48 -16.39 14.47
CA ASP A 38 -12.63 -16.11 15.35
C ASP A 38 -13.92 -16.23 14.57
N ALA A 39 -14.92 -16.91 15.15
CA ALA A 39 -16.22 -17.20 14.53
C ALA A 39 -16.97 -15.94 14.01
N ASP A 40 -16.68 -14.76 14.58
CA ASP A 40 -17.25 -13.47 14.17
C ASP A 40 -16.62 -12.89 12.88
N TYR A 41 -15.54 -13.49 12.37
CA TYR A 41 -14.79 -13.08 11.18
C TYR A 41 -14.44 -14.27 10.27
N MET A 42 -15.33 -15.25 10.14
CA MET A 42 -15.19 -16.25 9.09
C MET A 42 -15.26 -15.53 7.74
N ASP A 43 -14.09 -15.14 7.25
CA ASP A 43 -13.94 -14.53 5.94
C ASP A 43 -14.03 -15.64 4.89
N CYS A 44 -15.23 -15.82 4.31
CA CYS A 44 -15.42 -16.75 3.18
C CYS A 44 -14.41 -16.50 2.05
N SER A 45 -13.81 -15.30 1.99
CA SER A 45 -12.79 -14.99 0.99
C SER A 45 -11.47 -15.72 1.24
N ALA A 46 -11.08 -15.96 2.48
CA ALA A 46 -9.84 -16.67 2.81
C ALA A 46 -9.92 -18.16 2.45
N GLU A 47 -11.09 -18.79 2.64
CA GLU A 47 -11.33 -20.16 2.20
C GLU A 47 -11.31 -20.28 0.67
N GLU A 48 -12.02 -19.37 -0.03
CA GLU A 48 -11.99 -19.30 -1.49
C GLU A 48 -10.57 -19.06 -2.04
N ASP A 49 -9.77 -18.21 -1.39
CA ASP A 49 -8.39 -17.93 -1.76
C ASP A 49 -7.51 -19.17 -1.61
N MET A 50 -7.68 -19.90 -0.49
CA MET A 50 -6.95 -21.14 -0.22
C MET A 50 -7.34 -22.25 -1.19
N GLU A 51 -8.62 -22.42 -1.49
CA GLU A 51 -9.08 -23.38 -2.49
C GLU A 51 -8.48 -23.10 -3.86
N MET A 52 -8.45 -21.81 -4.25
CA MET A 52 -7.88 -21.40 -5.51
C MET A 52 -6.36 -21.64 -5.54
N ALA A 53 -5.64 -21.27 -4.48
CA ALA A 53 -4.21 -21.53 -4.37
C ALA A 53 -3.91 -23.04 -4.45
N SER A 54 -4.72 -23.87 -3.78
CA SER A 54 -4.63 -25.32 -3.83
C SER A 54 -4.92 -25.88 -5.22
N ALA A 55 -5.89 -25.31 -5.95
CA ALA A 55 -6.19 -25.72 -7.32
C ALA A 55 -5.03 -25.40 -8.28
N ILE A 56 -4.38 -24.23 -8.13
CA ILE A 56 -3.17 -23.87 -8.89
C ILE A 56 -2.03 -24.84 -8.57
N ALA A 57 -1.76 -25.10 -7.28
CA ALA A 57 -0.71 -26.02 -6.87
C ALA A 57 -0.88 -27.42 -7.50
N ARG A 58 -2.10 -28.00 -7.39
CA ARG A 58 -2.45 -29.29 -8.00
C ARG A 58 -2.25 -29.29 -9.52
N ARG A 59 -2.68 -28.21 -10.21
CA ARG A 59 -2.56 -28.10 -11.66
C ARG A 59 -1.11 -28.23 -12.15
N TYR A 60 -0.16 -27.64 -11.43
CA TYR A 60 1.26 -27.67 -11.80
C TYR A 60 2.05 -28.77 -11.08
N GLY A 61 1.41 -29.57 -10.22
CA GLY A 61 2.06 -30.60 -9.41
C GLY A 61 3.15 -30.00 -8.51
N LEU A 62 2.86 -28.89 -7.88
CA LEU A 62 3.75 -28.15 -6.97
C LEU A 62 3.28 -28.26 -5.52
N SER A 63 4.22 -28.16 -4.57
CA SER A 63 3.90 -28.07 -3.14
C SER A 63 3.31 -26.70 -2.81
N LEU A 64 2.29 -26.68 -1.97
CA LEU A 64 1.73 -25.46 -1.36
C LEU A 64 1.81 -25.59 0.16
N GLU A 65 2.45 -24.63 0.78
CA GLU A 65 2.55 -24.53 2.24
C GLU A 65 1.82 -23.29 2.74
N VAL A 66 1.14 -23.42 3.89
CA VAL A 66 0.49 -22.30 4.57
C VAL A 66 1.42 -21.77 5.64
N VAL A 67 1.79 -20.50 5.52
CA VAL A 67 2.62 -19.80 6.51
C VAL A 67 1.69 -18.91 7.35
N ASP A 68 1.43 -19.34 8.58
CA ASP A 68 0.60 -18.58 9.51
C ASP A 68 1.41 -17.42 10.10
N LEU A 69 1.07 -16.21 9.71
CA LEU A 69 1.64 -14.94 10.18
C LEU A 69 0.56 -14.05 10.80
N HIS A 70 -0.53 -14.66 11.27
CA HIS A 70 -1.65 -13.96 11.87
C HIS A 70 -1.19 -13.06 13.04
N ARG A 71 -0.46 -13.64 13.99
CA ARG A 71 0.00 -12.91 15.19
C ARG A 71 0.90 -11.73 14.80
N GLU A 72 1.90 -11.99 13.95
CA GLU A 72 2.85 -10.97 13.51
C GLU A 72 2.14 -9.83 12.76
N TYR A 73 1.12 -10.17 11.97
CA TYR A 73 0.33 -9.17 11.26
C TYR A 73 -0.42 -8.25 12.24
N TRP A 74 -1.09 -8.84 13.23
CA TRP A 74 -1.88 -8.06 14.20
C TRP A 74 -0.99 -7.23 15.12
N ASP A 75 0.12 -7.79 15.59
CA ASP A 75 1.06 -7.12 16.48
C ASP A 75 1.83 -5.96 15.79
N GLN A 76 2.08 -6.06 14.47
CA GLN A 76 2.90 -5.08 13.78
C GLN A 76 2.10 -4.16 12.85
N VAL A 77 1.23 -4.70 12.00
CA VAL A 77 0.54 -3.90 10.96
C VAL A 77 -0.78 -3.34 11.46
N ALA A 78 -1.62 -4.18 12.09
CA ALA A 78 -2.89 -3.70 12.64
C ALA A 78 -2.67 -2.73 13.80
N ALA A 79 -1.74 -3.05 14.71
CA ALA A 79 -1.38 -2.15 15.82
C ALA A 79 -0.84 -0.80 15.31
N TYR A 80 0.04 -0.81 14.30
CA TYR A 80 0.50 0.40 13.64
C TYR A 80 -0.67 1.23 13.09
N ALA A 81 -1.59 0.59 12.36
CA ALA A 81 -2.73 1.29 11.78
C ALA A 81 -3.62 1.92 12.87
N ILE A 82 -3.93 1.18 13.92
CA ILE A 82 -4.74 1.66 15.05
C ILE A 82 -4.06 2.82 15.78
N ASP A 83 -2.75 2.73 16.03
CA ASP A 83 -2.00 3.82 16.67
C ASP A 83 -2.05 5.11 15.84
N LYS A 84 -1.78 5.02 14.53
CA LYS A 84 -1.87 6.17 13.62
C LYS A 84 -3.27 6.78 13.60
N ILE A 85 -4.31 5.96 13.50
CA ILE A 85 -5.70 6.41 13.50
C ILE A 85 -6.05 7.11 14.82
N ARG A 86 -5.62 6.55 15.97
CA ARG A 86 -5.80 7.15 17.32
C ARG A 86 -5.15 8.53 17.41
N ARG A 87 -4.03 8.74 16.74
CA ARG A 87 -3.34 10.02 16.65
C ARG A 87 -3.91 10.97 15.58
N GLY A 88 -5.04 10.63 14.97
CA GLY A 88 -5.69 11.45 13.93
C GLY A 88 -5.03 11.35 12.56
N LEU A 89 -4.02 10.51 12.39
CA LEU A 89 -3.28 10.32 11.15
C LEU A 89 -3.99 9.33 10.22
N THR A 90 -3.56 9.29 8.97
CA THR A 90 -4.07 8.37 7.94
C THR A 90 -3.00 7.33 7.64
N PRO A 91 -3.05 6.11 8.20
CA PRO A 91 -2.03 5.08 7.95
C PRO A 91 -2.10 4.50 6.54
N ASN A 92 -1.03 3.84 6.13
CA ASN A 92 -1.01 2.97 4.98
C ASN A 92 -0.59 1.54 5.38
N PRO A 93 -1.54 0.70 5.82
CA PRO A 93 -1.23 -0.64 6.30
C PRO A 93 -0.71 -1.57 5.19
N ASP A 94 -1.03 -1.32 3.90
CA ASP A 94 -0.57 -2.16 2.80
C ASP A 94 0.95 -2.01 2.59
N VAL A 95 1.49 -0.80 2.71
CA VAL A 95 2.94 -0.56 2.69
C VAL A 95 3.63 -1.31 3.82
N MET A 96 3.08 -1.22 5.04
CA MET A 96 3.66 -1.89 6.20
C MET A 96 3.51 -3.41 6.13
N CYS A 97 2.41 -3.93 5.58
CA CYS A 97 2.22 -5.36 5.33
C CYS A 97 3.30 -5.90 4.38
N ASN A 98 3.60 -5.20 3.29
CA ASN A 98 4.65 -5.61 2.38
C ASN A 98 6.02 -5.64 3.09
N LYS A 99 6.38 -4.55 3.79
CA LYS A 99 7.66 -4.43 4.50
C LYS A 99 7.82 -5.47 5.62
N LEU A 100 6.83 -5.57 6.52
CA LEU A 100 6.97 -6.29 7.78
C LEU A 100 6.56 -7.76 7.67
N ILE A 101 5.50 -8.06 6.92
CA ILE A 101 4.92 -9.39 6.85
C ILE A 101 5.40 -10.15 5.62
N LYS A 102 5.08 -9.66 4.41
CA LYS A 102 5.36 -10.42 3.17
C LYS A 102 6.84 -10.55 2.86
N PHE A 103 7.63 -9.51 3.14
CA PHE A 103 9.07 -9.50 2.87
C PHE A 103 9.92 -9.39 4.13
N GLY A 104 9.28 -9.30 5.32
CA GLY A 104 9.91 -9.34 6.63
C GLY A 104 9.75 -10.71 7.29
N CYS A 105 8.63 -10.93 7.98
CA CYS A 105 8.38 -12.16 8.74
C CYS A 105 8.39 -13.41 7.87
N PHE A 106 7.84 -13.37 6.65
CA PHE A 106 7.92 -14.50 5.71
C PHE A 106 9.38 -14.82 5.35
N GLU A 107 10.19 -13.79 5.02
CA GLU A 107 11.61 -13.99 4.70
C GLU A 107 12.36 -14.62 5.86
N GLN A 108 12.15 -14.13 7.08
CA GLN A 108 12.81 -14.68 8.28
C GLN A 108 12.41 -16.13 8.56
N ARG A 109 11.15 -16.50 8.31
CA ARG A 109 10.62 -17.83 8.64
C ARG A 109 10.91 -18.86 7.56
N VAL A 110 10.73 -18.47 6.29
CA VAL A 110 10.75 -19.38 5.13
C VAL A 110 11.64 -18.87 4.01
N GLY A 111 11.51 -17.60 3.61
CA GLY A 111 12.14 -17.04 2.41
C GLY A 111 13.67 -17.09 2.44
N LYS A 112 14.28 -17.10 3.64
CA LYS A 112 15.74 -17.23 3.83
C LYS A 112 16.32 -18.49 3.20
N ASP A 113 15.52 -19.57 3.05
CA ASP A 113 15.92 -20.87 2.51
C ASP A 113 15.81 -20.91 0.97
N PHE A 114 15.38 -19.81 0.35
CA PHE A 114 15.23 -19.64 -1.09
C PHE A 114 16.18 -18.57 -1.64
N ASP A 115 16.55 -18.72 -2.90
CA ASP A 115 17.38 -17.73 -3.59
C ASP A 115 16.57 -16.46 -3.88
N ILE A 116 15.29 -16.61 -4.26
CA ILE A 116 14.38 -15.54 -4.70
C ILE A 116 12.96 -15.81 -4.20
N THR A 117 12.27 -14.74 -3.83
CA THR A 117 10.83 -14.72 -3.59
C THR A 117 10.11 -13.98 -4.73
N ALA A 118 9.29 -14.72 -5.49
CA ALA A 118 8.49 -14.16 -6.57
C ALA A 118 7.07 -13.80 -6.08
N THR A 119 6.52 -12.71 -6.60
CA THR A 119 5.22 -12.19 -6.19
C THR A 119 4.46 -11.54 -7.36
N GLY A 120 3.13 -11.47 -7.23
CA GLY A 120 2.24 -10.89 -8.23
C GLY A 120 2.15 -9.37 -8.22
N HIS A 121 3.05 -8.65 -7.57
CA HIS A 121 3.08 -7.20 -7.62
C HIS A 121 3.50 -6.68 -9.00
N TYR A 122 2.89 -5.59 -9.42
CA TYR A 122 3.28 -4.84 -10.62
C TYR A 122 4.42 -3.89 -10.26
N ALA A 123 5.62 -4.39 -10.37
CA ALA A 123 6.89 -3.70 -10.18
C ALA A 123 7.96 -4.39 -11.03
N THR A 124 9.16 -3.85 -11.10
CA THR A 124 10.33 -4.50 -11.71
C THR A 124 11.53 -4.42 -10.77
N THR A 125 12.56 -5.21 -11.04
CA THR A 125 13.89 -5.01 -10.47
C THR A 125 14.84 -4.59 -11.59
N VAL A 126 15.68 -3.59 -11.29
CA VAL A 126 16.68 -3.03 -12.22
C VAL A 126 18.05 -3.16 -11.60
N LEU A 127 18.98 -3.82 -12.30
CA LEU A 127 20.38 -3.83 -11.89
C LEU A 127 21.07 -2.56 -12.38
N ARG A 128 21.56 -1.73 -11.46
CA ARG A 128 22.30 -0.52 -11.75
C ARG A 128 23.47 -0.37 -10.77
N ASP A 129 24.66 -0.14 -11.30
CA ASP A 129 25.92 0.03 -10.51
C ASP A 129 26.16 -1.12 -9.51
N GLY A 130 25.86 -2.36 -9.96
CA GLY A 130 26.02 -3.58 -9.15
C GLY A 130 24.98 -3.75 -8.03
N LYS A 131 23.98 -2.88 -7.94
CA LYS A 131 22.90 -2.96 -6.95
C LYS A 131 21.55 -3.17 -7.61
N THR A 132 20.66 -3.89 -6.91
CA THR A 132 19.26 -4.08 -7.31
C THR A 132 18.43 -2.89 -6.86
N TRP A 133 17.71 -2.29 -7.79
CA TRP A 133 16.78 -1.19 -7.55
C TRP A 133 15.36 -1.63 -7.81
N LEU A 134 14.41 -1.05 -7.07
CA LEU A 134 12.98 -1.21 -7.34
C LEU A 134 12.61 -0.33 -8.54
N GLY A 135 12.16 -0.94 -9.62
CA GLY A 135 11.72 -0.26 -10.84
C GLY A 135 10.21 -0.26 -10.98
N THR A 136 9.68 0.75 -11.67
CA THR A 136 8.25 0.88 -11.96
C THR A 136 7.80 -0.20 -12.95
N ALA A 137 6.50 -0.50 -12.94
CA ALA A 137 5.89 -1.44 -13.87
C ALA A 137 5.61 -0.81 -15.24
N ALA A 138 5.45 -1.65 -16.27
CA ALA A 138 5.03 -1.20 -17.59
C ALA A 138 3.57 -0.65 -17.57
N ASP A 139 2.70 -1.25 -16.77
CA ASP A 139 1.32 -0.78 -16.58
C ASP A 139 1.29 0.28 -15.47
N SER A 140 1.29 1.56 -15.85
CA SER A 140 1.26 2.68 -14.90
C SER A 140 -0.01 2.75 -14.06
N VAL A 141 -1.12 2.19 -14.55
CA VAL A 141 -2.40 2.14 -13.81
C VAL A 141 -2.36 1.09 -12.71
N LYS A 142 -1.58 0.02 -12.91
CA LYS A 142 -1.41 -1.09 -11.97
C LYS A 142 -0.11 -1.03 -11.20
N ASP A 143 0.78 -0.09 -11.51
CA ASP A 143 2.04 0.08 -10.79
C ASP A 143 1.82 0.11 -9.28
N GLN A 144 2.52 -0.76 -8.56
CA GLN A 144 2.40 -0.97 -7.12
C GLN A 144 3.68 -0.65 -6.36
N THR A 145 4.61 0.06 -7.00
CA THR A 145 5.87 0.44 -6.36
C THR A 145 5.68 1.35 -5.15
N ASP A 146 4.60 2.13 -5.13
CA ASP A 146 4.21 2.93 -3.98
C ASP A 146 3.83 2.09 -2.73
N PHE A 147 3.30 0.88 -2.91
CA PHE A 147 3.08 -0.06 -1.80
C PHE A 147 4.36 -0.78 -1.35
N LEU A 148 5.42 -0.73 -2.16
CA LEU A 148 6.73 -1.34 -1.89
C LEU A 148 7.77 -0.33 -1.38
N ALA A 149 7.43 0.95 -1.30
CA ALA A 149 8.37 2.04 -1.10
C ALA A 149 9.04 2.09 0.29
N GLN A 150 8.66 1.22 1.21
CA GLN A 150 9.26 1.07 2.53
C GLN A 150 10.08 -0.22 2.71
N ILE A 151 10.18 -1.10 1.69
CA ILE A 151 11.07 -2.26 1.76
C ILE A 151 12.52 -1.81 1.77
N ASP A 152 13.41 -2.64 2.28
CA ASP A 152 14.85 -2.34 2.32
C ASP A 152 15.63 -3.04 1.19
N TYR A 153 16.94 -2.76 1.13
CA TYR A 153 17.82 -3.33 0.12
C TYR A 153 17.89 -4.85 0.18
N LEU A 154 17.94 -5.44 1.36
CA LEU A 154 18.00 -6.89 1.50
C LEU A 154 16.73 -7.53 0.97
N GLN A 155 15.58 -6.89 1.21
CA GLN A 155 14.29 -7.33 0.71
C GLN A 155 14.24 -7.22 -0.83
N VAL A 156 14.48 -6.03 -1.40
CA VAL A 156 14.37 -5.85 -2.86
C VAL A 156 15.34 -6.71 -3.65
N SER A 157 16.52 -6.99 -3.10
CA SER A 157 17.54 -7.83 -3.77
C SER A 157 17.13 -9.29 -3.91
N LYS A 158 16.17 -9.76 -3.10
CA LYS A 158 15.61 -11.12 -3.12
C LYS A 158 14.25 -11.22 -3.81
N LEU A 159 13.73 -10.13 -4.37
CA LEU A 159 12.41 -10.13 -5.00
C LEU A 159 12.47 -10.30 -6.51
N MET A 160 11.47 -11.01 -7.03
CA MET A 160 11.18 -11.14 -8.45
C MET A 160 9.73 -10.77 -8.73
N PHE A 161 9.52 -9.96 -9.76
CA PHE A 161 8.21 -9.47 -10.19
C PHE A 161 7.92 -9.90 -11.64
N PRO A 162 7.46 -11.15 -11.88
CA PRO A 162 7.27 -11.67 -13.24
C PRO A 162 6.25 -10.89 -14.07
N LEU A 163 5.34 -10.14 -13.42
CA LEU A 163 4.30 -9.35 -14.08
C LEU A 163 4.75 -7.93 -14.44
N GLY A 164 5.91 -7.49 -13.97
CA GLY A 164 6.30 -6.07 -14.04
C GLY A 164 6.40 -5.48 -15.45
N ARG A 165 6.57 -6.31 -16.48
CA ARG A 165 6.63 -5.89 -17.89
C ARG A 165 5.34 -6.14 -18.66
N LEU A 166 4.27 -6.61 -18.00
CA LEU A 166 3.00 -6.95 -18.61
C LEU A 166 1.93 -5.92 -18.23
N MET A 167 1.04 -5.65 -19.19
CA MET A 167 -0.18 -4.90 -18.93
C MET A 167 -1.21 -5.82 -18.27
N LYS A 168 -2.12 -5.27 -17.48
CA LYS A 168 -3.14 -6.06 -16.76
C LYS A 168 -4.04 -6.89 -17.69
N ASN A 169 -4.38 -6.37 -18.86
CA ASN A 169 -5.13 -7.11 -19.87
C ASN A 169 -4.34 -8.32 -20.39
N GLU A 170 -3.02 -8.19 -20.62
CA GLU A 170 -2.17 -9.31 -21.05
C GLU A 170 -2.12 -10.40 -19.96
N VAL A 171 -2.00 -10.01 -18.67
CA VAL A 171 -2.07 -10.95 -17.54
C VAL A 171 -3.40 -11.71 -17.54
N ARG A 172 -4.51 -11.04 -17.79
CA ARG A 172 -5.83 -11.67 -17.89
C ARG A 172 -5.92 -12.62 -19.08
N ASP A 173 -5.37 -12.22 -20.24
CA ASP A 173 -5.35 -13.05 -21.45
C ASP A 173 -4.47 -14.30 -21.24
N ILE A 174 -3.34 -14.17 -20.57
CA ILE A 174 -2.49 -15.32 -20.19
C ILE A 174 -3.28 -16.28 -19.29
N ALA A 175 -3.93 -15.77 -18.26
CA ALA A 175 -4.72 -16.57 -17.35
C ALA A 175 -5.85 -17.34 -18.07
N LEU A 176 -6.54 -16.69 -19.00
CA LEU A 176 -7.61 -17.29 -19.80
C LEU A 176 -7.07 -18.36 -20.75
N ARG A 177 -6.01 -18.07 -21.51
CA ARG A 177 -5.38 -19.02 -22.45
C ARG A 177 -4.82 -20.24 -21.74
N ALA A 178 -4.19 -20.02 -20.57
CA ALA A 178 -3.70 -21.09 -19.74
C ALA A 178 -4.83 -21.86 -19.02
N GLY A 179 -6.08 -21.42 -19.10
CA GLY A 179 -7.22 -22.03 -18.42
C GLY A 179 -7.05 -22.07 -16.89
N LEU A 180 -6.48 -21.00 -16.30
CA LEU A 180 -6.28 -20.95 -14.87
C LEU A 180 -7.62 -20.85 -14.12
N PRO A 181 -7.82 -21.57 -13.02
CA PRO A 181 -9.05 -21.49 -12.23
C PRO A 181 -9.38 -20.06 -11.79
N SER A 182 -8.37 -19.26 -11.51
CA SER A 182 -8.48 -17.87 -11.07
C SER A 182 -8.76 -16.85 -12.19
N ALA A 183 -8.73 -17.24 -13.48
CA ALA A 183 -8.76 -16.31 -14.62
C ALA A 183 -9.92 -15.31 -14.63
N ARG A 184 -11.09 -15.72 -14.11
CA ARG A 184 -12.31 -14.89 -14.05
C ARG A 184 -12.54 -14.22 -12.69
N ARG A 185 -11.64 -14.41 -11.71
CA ARG A 185 -11.75 -13.74 -10.42
C ARG A 185 -11.58 -12.23 -10.59
N ARG A 186 -12.34 -11.48 -9.82
CA ARG A 186 -12.16 -10.02 -9.72
C ARG A 186 -10.88 -9.73 -8.97
N ASP A 187 -10.26 -8.58 -9.28
CA ASP A 187 -9.13 -8.09 -8.49
C ASP A 187 -9.61 -7.80 -7.06
N SER A 188 -8.75 -8.06 -6.08
CA SER A 188 -9.02 -7.68 -4.70
C SER A 188 -9.29 -6.18 -4.61
N GLN A 189 -10.33 -5.81 -3.90
CA GLN A 189 -10.72 -4.42 -3.66
C GLN A 189 -10.62 -4.15 -2.16
N GLY A 190 -10.00 -3.03 -1.78
CA GLY A 190 -9.88 -2.63 -0.39
C GLY A 190 -8.53 -2.96 0.25
N ILE A 191 -8.48 -2.85 1.56
CA ILE A 191 -7.26 -3.12 2.37
C ILE A 191 -7.05 -4.63 2.41
N CYS A 192 -5.86 -5.11 2.02
CA CYS A 192 -5.54 -6.52 1.81
C CYS A 192 -5.95 -7.46 2.95
N PHE A 193 -5.95 -6.98 4.20
CA PHE A 193 -6.20 -7.81 5.37
C PHE A 193 -7.62 -7.77 5.91
N LEU A 194 -8.39 -6.75 5.54
CA LEU A 194 -9.78 -6.63 6.01
C LEU A 194 -10.72 -7.52 5.21
N GLY A 195 -10.29 -8.01 4.04
CA GLY A 195 -11.17 -8.78 3.18
C GLY A 195 -12.45 -8.00 2.87
N LYS A 196 -13.58 -8.55 3.28
CA LYS A 196 -14.90 -7.91 3.18
C LYS A 196 -15.30 -7.10 4.41
N ILE A 197 -14.43 -6.97 5.42
CA ILE A 197 -14.75 -6.21 6.64
C ILE A 197 -14.82 -4.72 6.31
N ASP A 198 -15.89 -4.08 6.73
CA ASP A 198 -16.02 -2.63 6.64
C ASP A 198 -14.95 -1.93 7.52
N TYR A 199 -14.26 -0.95 6.95
CA TYR A 199 -13.21 -0.21 7.66
C TYR A 199 -13.74 0.44 8.95
N ASN A 200 -14.97 0.96 8.94
CA ASN A 200 -15.55 1.59 10.12
C ASN A 200 -15.84 0.56 11.21
N ASP A 201 -16.24 -0.67 10.84
CA ASP A 201 -16.46 -1.74 11.82
C ASP A 201 -15.13 -2.18 12.45
N PHE A 202 -14.07 -2.28 11.67
CA PHE A 202 -12.72 -2.52 12.17
C PHE A 202 -12.30 -1.44 13.18
N VAL A 203 -12.39 -0.17 12.80
CA VAL A 203 -12.01 0.96 13.66
C VAL A 203 -12.87 1.01 14.93
N ARG A 204 -14.19 0.79 14.81
CA ARG A 204 -15.12 0.77 15.93
C ARG A 204 -14.76 -0.29 16.97
N ARG A 205 -14.33 -1.45 16.53
CA ARG A 205 -13.94 -2.53 17.45
C ARG A 205 -12.76 -2.18 18.34
N PHE A 206 -11.79 -1.44 17.84
CA PHE A 206 -10.56 -1.11 18.56
C PHE A 206 -10.61 0.25 19.28
N LEU A 207 -11.32 1.21 18.72
CA LEU A 207 -11.39 2.58 19.27
C LEU A 207 -12.77 2.93 19.84
N GLY A 208 -13.76 2.08 19.61
CA GLY A 208 -15.13 2.34 20.06
C GLY A 208 -15.79 3.49 19.29
N GLU A 209 -16.83 4.05 19.88
CA GLU A 209 -17.49 5.28 19.44
C GLU A 209 -17.38 6.34 20.52
N ARG A 210 -17.10 7.57 20.14
CA ARG A 210 -17.08 8.75 21.01
C ARG A 210 -17.72 9.90 20.26
N GLU A 211 -18.90 10.33 20.71
CA GLU A 211 -19.58 11.45 20.09
C GLU A 211 -18.74 12.74 20.16
N GLY A 212 -18.68 13.48 19.05
CA GLY A 212 -17.99 14.75 18.94
C GLY A 212 -18.72 15.70 18.01
N ASP A 213 -18.25 16.93 17.91
CA ASP A 213 -18.87 17.99 17.12
C ASP A 213 -18.30 18.07 15.70
N ILE A 214 -19.17 18.36 14.72
CA ILE A 214 -18.77 18.77 13.37
C ILE A 214 -18.91 20.28 13.32
N VAL A 215 -17.82 20.99 13.06
CA VAL A 215 -17.74 22.46 13.10
C VAL A 215 -17.32 23.00 11.73
N GLU A 216 -17.98 24.07 11.27
CA GLU A 216 -17.57 24.81 10.08
C GLU A 216 -16.28 25.56 10.37
N LEU A 217 -15.24 25.32 9.56
CA LEU A 217 -13.89 25.84 9.80
C LEU A 217 -13.84 27.37 9.80
N GLU A 218 -14.56 27.97 8.88
CA GLU A 218 -14.53 29.43 8.61
C GLU A 218 -15.29 30.25 9.67
N THR A 219 -16.36 29.67 10.21
CA THR A 219 -17.28 30.40 11.10
C THR A 219 -17.26 29.93 12.53
N GLY A 220 -16.71 28.76 12.79
CA GLY A 220 -16.79 28.09 14.11
C GLY A 220 -18.19 27.56 14.44
N ARG A 221 -19.14 27.59 13.51
CA ARG A 221 -20.52 27.14 13.73
C ARG A 221 -20.59 25.62 13.81
N LYS A 222 -21.27 25.09 14.82
CA LYS A 222 -21.60 23.66 14.91
C LYS A 222 -22.63 23.29 13.86
N LEU A 223 -22.33 22.27 13.05
CA LEU A 223 -23.16 21.79 11.95
C LEU A 223 -23.85 20.45 12.25
N GLY A 224 -23.25 19.66 13.16
CA GLY A 224 -23.74 18.33 13.47
C GLY A 224 -22.86 17.60 14.47
N LYS A 225 -23.05 16.29 14.53
CA LYS A 225 -22.30 15.36 15.39
C LYS A 225 -21.67 14.25 14.57
N HIS A 226 -20.57 13.68 15.08
CA HIS A 226 -19.97 12.47 14.57
C HIS A 226 -19.73 11.45 15.70
N ARG A 227 -19.38 10.21 15.35
CA ARG A 227 -19.19 9.10 16.31
C ARG A 227 -17.72 8.85 16.70
N GLY A 228 -16.82 9.75 16.34
CA GLY A 228 -15.39 9.69 16.57
C GLY A 228 -14.62 10.27 15.37
N TYR A 229 -13.62 11.13 15.63
CA TYR A 229 -12.80 11.72 14.57
C TYR A 229 -12.07 10.64 13.74
N TRP A 230 -11.84 9.48 14.30
CA TRP A 230 -11.15 8.35 13.65
C TRP A 230 -11.93 7.70 12.52
N PHE A 231 -13.24 7.91 12.42
CA PHE A 231 -14.04 7.47 11.26
C PHE A 231 -13.93 8.41 10.06
N HIS A 232 -13.17 9.50 10.21
CA HIS A 232 -13.08 10.55 9.20
C HIS A 232 -11.64 10.75 8.73
N THR A 233 -11.49 10.92 7.42
CA THR A 233 -10.20 11.21 6.79
C THR A 233 -10.22 12.61 6.22
N ILE A 234 -9.08 13.31 6.29
CA ILE A 234 -8.90 14.61 5.67
C ILE A 234 -9.22 14.51 4.16
N GLY A 235 -10.05 15.44 3.65
CA GLY A 235 -10.58 15.42 2.28
C GLY A 235 -11.84 14.58 2.08
N GLN A 236 -12.29 13.84 3.09
CA GLN A 236 -13.51 13.03 2.99
C GLN A 236 -14.74 13.93 2.80
N ARG A 237 -15.57 13.54 1.80
CA ARG A 237 -16.85 14.21 1.50
C ARG A 237 -18.06 13.38 1.95
N LYS A 238 -18.00 12.06 1.77
CA LYS A 238 -19.12 11.16 2.04
C LYS A 238 -19.21 10.80 3.52
N GLY A 239 -20.43 10.52 4.02
CA GLY A 239 -20.63 10.01 5.38
C GLY A 239 -20.65 11.08 6.48
N LEU A 240 -20.68 12.38 6.15
CA LEU A 240 -20.77 13.46 7.14
C LEU A 240 -22.20 13.71 7.65
N GLY A 241 -23.23 13.26 6.93
CA GLY A 241 -24.63 13.47 7.32
C GLY A 241 -25.10 14.93 7.33
N LEU A 242 -24.38 15.84 6.66
CA LEU A 242 -24.66 17.28 6.65
C LEU A 242 -25.42 17.69 5.40
N GLY A 243 -26.44 18.53 5.60
CA GLY A 243 -27.13 19.23 4.51
C GLY A 243 -26.38 20.48 4.03
N GLY A 244 -26.81 21.04 2.88
CA GLY A 244 -26.29 22.33 2.38
C GLY A 244 -24.83 22.32 1.90
N GLY A 245 -24.28 21.13 1.57
CA GLY A 245 -22.90 20.97 1.07
C GLY A 245 -22.67 21.36 -0.38
N PRO A 246 -21.52 20.96 -0.97
CA PRO A 246 -20.64 19.89 -0.48
C PRO A 246 -19.76 20.31 0.71
N TRP A 247 -19.63 19.42 1.69
CA TRP A 247 -18.74 19.56 2.83
C TRP A 247 -17.55 18.60 2.72
N PHE A 248 -16.37 19.07 3.13
CA PHE A 248 -15.13 18.29 3.15
C PHE A 248 -14.48 18.38 4.52
N VAL A 249 -13.97 17.27 5.06
CA VAL A 249 -13.17 17.28 6.28
C VAL A 249 -11.88 18.03 6.03
N ALA A 250 -11.69 19.16 6.73
CA ALA A 250 -10.55 20.04 6.59
C ALA A 250 -9.47 19.79 7.65
N ARG A 251 -9.88 19.57 8.89
CA ARG A 251 -8.99 19.36 10.04
C ARG A 251 -9.66 18.46 11.07
N LYS A 252 -8.85 17.75 11.86
CA LYS A 252 -9.28 17.01 13.03
C LYS A 252 -8.62 17.59 14.28
N ASP A 253 -9.37 17.76 15.33
CA ASP A 253 -8.87 18.02 16.68
C ASP A 253 -9.04 16.73 17.49
N VAL A 254 -7.92 16.11 17.77
CA VAL A 254 -7.88 14.78 18.42
C VAL A 254 -8.24 14.87 19.90
N GLU A 255 -7.78 15.94 20.57
CA GLU A 255 -7.97 16.16 22.01
C GLU A 255 -9.42 16.47 22.32
N GLU A 256 -9.98 17.44 21.58
CA GLU A 256 -11.37 17.89 21.76
C GLU A 256 -12.38 16.96 21.06
N ASN A 257 -11.92 15.99 20.26
CA ASN A 257 -12.77 15.13 19.44
C ASN A 257 -13.71 15.91 18.53
N VAL A 258 -13.14 16.87 17.78
CA VAL A 258 -13.87 17.75 16.84
C VAL A 258 -13.35 17.51 15.42
N ILE A 259 -14.26 17.46 14.44
CA ILE A 259 -13.90 17.56 13.04
C ILE A 259 -14.34 18.91 12.48
N TYR A 260 -13.40 19.57 11.82
CA TYR A 260 -13.68 20.81 11.09
C TYR A 260 -13.94 20.52 9.64
N VAL A 261 -15.01 21.07 9.10
CA VAL A 261 -15.41 20.90 7.71
C VAL A 261 -15.50 22.25 7.00
N SER A 262 -15.21 22.24 5.70
CA SER A 262 -15.31 23.43 4.84
C SER A 262 -16.14 23.10 3.61
N ARG A 263 -16.86 24.12 3.07
CA ARG A 263 -17.59 24.01 1.79
C ARG A 263 -16.65 24.07 0.58
N GLY A 264 -15.48 24.65 0.73
CA GLY A 264 -14.45 24.67 -0.31
C GLY A 264 -13.63 23.39 -0.29
N CYS A 265 -13.32 22.84 -1.45
CA CYS A 265 -12.28 21.81 -1.54
C CYS A 265 -10.85 22.37 -1.46
N ASP A 266 -10.70 23.65 -1.17
CA ASP A 266 -9.43 24.38 -1.28
C ASP A 266 -8.92 24.90 0.07
N THR A 267 -8.92 24.03 1.09
CA THR A 267 -8.22 24.37 2.33
C THR A 267 -6.73 24.20 2.13
N ALA A 268 -5.94 25.19 2.54
CA ALA A 268 -4.48 25.18 2.41
C ALA A 268 -3.80 23.95 3.03
N LEU A 269 -4.47 23.27 3.96
CA LEU A 269 -3.99 22.04 4.61
C LEU A 269 -4.12 20.78 3.73
N GLN A 270 -4.98 20.81 2.69
CA GLN A 270 -5.24 19.65 1.83
C GLN A 270 -4.75 19.83 0.41
N TYR A 271 -4.56 21.08 0.02
CA TYR A 271 -4.21 21.50 -1.32
C TYR A 271 -3.01 22.42 -1.23
N GLY A 272 -1.91 22.01 -1.74
CA GLY A 272 -0.69 22.78 -1.73
C GLY A 272 0.20 22.40 -2.90
N TYR A 273 1.28 23.14 -3.03
CA TYR A 273 2.35 22.81 -3.95
C TYR A 273 3.51 22.12 -3.25
N GLU A 274 3.40 21.87 -1.94
CA GLU A 274 4.47 21.27 -1.17
C GLU A 274 3.97 20.40 -0.03
N PHE A 275 4.80 19.48 0.38
CA PHE A 275 4.65 18.71 1.62
C PHE A 275 6.01 18.29 2.15
N ARG A 276 6.05 17.95 3.44
CA ARG A 276 7.26 17.48 4.13
C ARG A 276 7.16 16.01 4.46
N MET A 277 8.32 15.37 4.53
CA MET A 277 8.47 13.96 4.91
C MET A 277 9.57 13.84 5.97
N TYR A 278 9.26 13.13 7.05
CA TYR A 278 10.27 12.71 8.02
C TYR A 278 10.57 11.21 7.86
N ASP A 279 11.61 10.73 8.54
CA ASP A 279 12.05 9.34 8.50
C ASP A 279 12.17 8.79 7.07
N PHE A 280 12.76 9.59 6.17
CA PHE A 280 12.87 9.19 4.77
C PHE A 280 13.79 7.98 4.63
N HIS A 281 13.22 6.91 4.09
CA HIS A 281 13.88 5.65 3.86
C HIS A 281 14.26 5.50 2.38
N PHE A 282 15.54 5.27 2.10
CA PHE A 282 16.02 4.88 0.77
C PHE A 282 16.01 3.36 0.66
N ILE A 283 15.35 2.81 -0.37
CA ILE A 283 15.23 1.36 -0.58
C ILE A 283 16.61 0.74 -0.84
N THR A 284 17.35 1.28 -1.79
CA THR A 284 18.67 0.75 -2.22
C THR A 284 19.80 1.64 -1.76
N ASP A 285 19.79 2.88 -2.18
CA ASP A 285 20.79 3.89 -1.82
C ASP A 285 20.22 5.28 -2.12
N ASN A 286 20.92 6.31 -1.66
CA ASN A 286 20.65 7.68 -2.08
C ASN A 286 21.34 7.96 -3.42
N PRO A 287 20.60 8.01 -4.56
CA PRO A 287 21.22 8.24 -5.88
C PRO A 287 21.71 9.68 -6.06
N TRP A 288 21.35 10.58 -5.15
CA TRP A 288 21.68 12.01 -5.17
C TRP A 288 22.75 12.37 -4.15
N LYS A 289 23.48 11.40 -3.60
CA LYS A 289 24.53 11.62 -2.62
C LYS A 289 25.64 12.49 -3.22
N GLY A 290 25.84 13.69 -2.66
CA GLY A 290 26.79 14.68 -3.16
C GLY A 290 26.26 15.61 -4.26
N ALA A 291 24.97 15.47 -4.66
CA ALA A 291 24.29 16.42 -5.52
C ALA A 291 23.93 17.73 -4.76
N GLN A 292 23.42 18.70 -5.52
CA GLN A 292 22.91 19.97 -4.98
C GLN A 292 21.82 19.74 -3.94
N GLU A 293 21.50 20.76 -3.14
CA GLU A 293 20.47 20.74 -2.09
C GLU A 293 19.07 20.41 -2.64
N GLU A 294 18.87 20.52 -3.96
CA GLU A 294 17.62 20.29 -4.66
C GLU A 294 17.83 19.37 -5.88
N VAL A 295 16.95 18.41 -6.08
CA VAL A 295 16.98 17.48 -7.23
C VAL A 295 15.59 17.32 -7.87
N GLU A 296 15.55 17.19 -9.20
CA GLU A 296 14.34 16.87 -9.93
C GLU A 296 13.92 15.42 -9.68
N VAL A 297 12.64 15.22 -9.38
CA VAL A 297 12.04 13.93 -9.06
C VAL A 297 10.64 13.84 -9.60
N THR A 298 10.13 12.62 -9.66
CA THR A 298 8.69 12.39 -9.67
C THR A 298 8.25 11.75 -8.36
N PHE A 299 6.98 11.88 -8.00
CA PHE A 299 6.50 11.39 -6.72
C PHE A 299 5.01 11.01 -6.75
N LYS A 300 4.59 10.22 -5.75
CA LYS A 300 3.19 9.91 -5.43
C LYS A 300 2.92 10.17 -3.95
N ILE A 301 1.73 10.67 -3.62
CA ILE A 301 1.24 10.81 -2.24
C ILE A 301 0.07 9.88 -1.94
N ARG A 302 -0.36 9.13 -2.96
CA ARG A 302 -1.45 8.15 -2.94
C ARG A 302 -1.23 7.15 -4.06
N HIS A 303 -1.93 6.01 -3.98
CA HIS A 303 -1.99 5.08 -5.11
C HIS A 303 -2.78 5.70 -6.27
N THR A 304 -2.07 6.22 -7.24
CA THR A 304 -2.61 6.84 -8.48
C THR A 304 -1.75 6.43 -9.66
N PRO A 305 -2.32 6.38 -10.90
CA PRO A 305 -1.53 6.10 -12.10
C PRO A 305 -0.49 7.17 -12.41
N GLU A 306 -0.70 8.38 -11.93
CA GLU A 306 0.12 9.54 -12.28
C GLU A 306 1.33 9.68 -11.37
N PHE A 307 2.49 9.85 -12.00
CA PHE A 307 3.73 10.28 -11.37
C PHE A 307 3.82 11.81 -11.50
N VAL A 308 3.72 12.51 -10.38
CA VAL A 308 3.72 13.97 -10.36
C VAL A 308 5.16 14.47 -10.36
N LYS A 309 5.49 15.45 -11.21
CA LYS A 309 6.81 16.08 -11.24
C LYS A 309 6.95 17.08 -10.09
N GLY A 310 8.17 17.17 -9.58
CA GLY A 310 8.52 18.12 -8.54
C GLY A 310 10.02 18.11 -8.22
N ARG A 311 10.37 18.80 -7.16
CA ARG A 311 11.73 18.92 -6.67
C ARG A 311 11.80 18.44 -5.24
N LEU A 312 12.78 17.58 -4.96
CA LEU A 312 13.10 17.09 -3.63
C LEU A 312 14.19 17.99 -3.02
N GLN A 313 13.90 18.57 -1.89
CA GLN A 313 14.82 19.41 -1.14
C GLN A 313 15.15 18.75 0.19
N LYS A 314 16.43 18.73 0.56
CA LYS A 314 16.87 18.24 1.87
C LYS A 314 16.64 19.35 2.90
N GLU A 315 16.02 19.02 4.01
CA GLU A 315 15.84 19.89 5.18
C GLU A 315 16.64 19.36 6.38
N ALA A 316 16.65 20.09 7.49
CA ALA A 316 17.34 19.66 8.71
C ALA A 316 16.75 18.36 9.26
N GLU A 317 15.44 18.21 9.17
CA GLU A 317 14.70 17.02 9.63
C GLU A 317 13.89 16.43 8.46
N GLY A 318 14.57 15.66 7.58
CA GLY A 318 13.92 14.98 6.48
C GLY A 318 14.02 15.66 5.12
N TYR A 319 12.92 15.63 4.37
CA TYR A 319 12.85 16.14 3.00
C TYR A 319 11.54 16.88 2.75
N ARG A 320 11.61 17.89 1.88
CA ARG A 320 10.46 18.60 1.34
C ARG A 320 10.31 18.32 -0.16
N ILE A 321 9.09 18.09 -0.62
CA ILE A 321 8.74 18.09 -2.03
C ILE A 321 8.08 19.42 -2.38
N VAL A 322 8.54 20.03 -3.47
CA VAL A 322 7.88 21.16 -4.14
C VAL A 322 7.36 20.66 -5.47
N SER A 323 6.04 20.62 -5.62
CA SER A 323 5.34 20.10 -6.79
C SER A 323 5.18 21.13 -7.89
N GLU A 324 5.27 20.69 -9.15
CA GLU A 324 4.95 21.58 -10.30
C GLU A 324 3.46 21.89 -10.44
N LYS A 325 2.60 21.05 -9.87
CA LYS A 325 1.15 21.26 -9.89
C LYS A 325 0.55 21.23 -8.49
N LYS A 326 -0.63 21.82 -8.35
CA LYS A 326 -1.38 21.79 -7.11
C LYS A 326 -1.77 20.34 -6.76
N LEU A 327 -1.37 19.91 -5.58
CA LEU A 327 -1.66 18.58 -5.04
C LEU A 327 -3.01 18.59 -4.34
N GLN A 328 -3.73 17.49 -4.46
CA GLN A 328 -4.98 17.26 -3.73
C GLN A 328 -4.82 16.12 -2.74
N GLY A 329 -5.23 16.37 -1.49
CA GLY A 329 -5.35 15.32 -0.49
C GLY A 329 -4.02 14.90 0.11
N ILE A 330 -3.15 15.84 0.37
CA ILE A 330 -2.00 15.67 1.24
C ILE A 330 -2.53 15.22 2.62
N ALA A 331 -2.12 14.05 3.09
CA ALA A 331 -2.64 13.48 4.33
C ALA A 331 -1.49 13.06 5.25
N PRO A 332 -1.39 13.64 6.45
CA PRO A 332 -0.41 13.21 7.44
C PRO A 332 -0.57 11.73 7.79
N GLY A 333 0.55 11.03 7.89
CA GLY A 333 0.60 9.59 8.14
C GLY A 333 0.58 8.72 6.87
N GLN A 334 0.29 9.28 5.69
CA GLN A 334 0.54 8.63 4.40
C GLN A 334 2.02 8.72 4.04
N PHE A 335 2.47 7.92 3.07
CA PHE A 335 3.82 8.00 2.55
C PHE A 335 3.90 8.87 1.29
N GLY A 336 4.84 9.81 1.30
CA GLY A 336 5.31 10.46 0.09
C GLY A 336 6.37 9.56 -0.56
N VAL A 337 6.05 9.00 -1.72
CA VAL A 337 6.93 8.07 -2.44
C VAL A 337 7.66 8.81 -3.54
N VAL A 338 8.98 8.71 -3.54
CA VAL A 338 9.86 9.45 -4.45
C VAL A 338 10.48 8.51 -5.46
N TYR A 339 10.46 8.94 -6.70
CA TYR A 339 11.05 8.26 -7.87
C TYR A 339 12.11 9.16 -8.51
N ASP A 340 12.93 8.58 -9.35
CA ASP A 340 13.81 9.38 -10.22
C ASP A 340 12.99 10.29 -11.16
N ALA A 341 13.66 11.23 -11.84
CA ALA A 341 13.00 12.23 -12.68
C ALA A 341 12.18 11.60 -13.84
N ASP A 342 12.61 10.44 -14.31
CA ASP A 342 11.96 9.71 -15.42
C ASP A 342 10.86 8.73 -14.95
N ALA A 343 10.57 8.66 -13.64
CA ALA A 343 9.63 7.71 -13.04
C ALA A 343 9.97 6.22 -13.32
N ARG A 344 11.25 5.89 -13.40
CA ARG A 344 11.72 4.51 -13.68
C ARG A 344 12.12 3.76 -12.43
N LEU A 345 12.67 4.46 -11.44
CA LEU A 345 13.16 3.87 -10.20
C LEU A 345 12.39 4.44 -9.02
N CYS A 346 11.80 3.58 -8.22
CA CYS A 346 11.28 3.94 -6.90
C CYS A 346 12.47 4.02 -5.94
N VAL A 347 12.81 5.24 -5.51
CA VAL A 347 14.00 5.51 -4.72
C VAL A 347 13.77 5.30 -3.23
N GLY A 348 12.59 5.68 -2.76
CA GLY A 348 12.25 5.57 -1.35
C GLY A 348 11.00 6.36 -0.98
N SER A 349 10.74 6.47 0.30
CA SER A 349 9.59 7.21 0.82
C SER A 349 9.81 7.71 2.24
N GLY A 350 9.04 8.72 2.63
CA GLY A 350 8.96 9.20 3.99
C GLY A 350 7.50 9.43 4.41
N GLU A 351 7.25 9.46 5.70
CA GLU A 351 5.92 9.74 6.21
C GLU A 351 5.61 11.23 6.08
N ILE A 352 4.47 11.55 5.47
CA ILE A 352 4.00 12.92 5.27
C ILE A 352 3.59 13.53 6.61
N TYR A 353 4.06 14.74 6.87
CA TYR A 353 3.62 15.59 7.98
C TYR A 353 3.31 17.02 7.51
N ILE A 354 2.53 17.75 8.29
CA ILE A 354 2.12 19.15 8.02
C ILE A 354 2.57 20.01 9.19
#